data_85ec91b05708bb1ce8dd3277d14d18f2
#
_entry.id   85ec91b05708bb1ce8dd3277d14d18f2
#
_cell.length_a   1.000
_cell.length_b   1.000
_cell.length_c   1.000
_cell.angle_alpha   90.00
_cell.angle_beta   90.00
_cell.angle_gamma   90.00
#
_symmetry.space_group_name_H-M   'P 1'
#
loop_
_entity.id
_entity.type
_entity.pdbx_description
1 polymer ?
#
loop_
_entity_poly.entity_id
_entity_poly.type
_entity_poly.pdbx_seq_one_letter_code
_entity_poly.pdbx_strand_id
1 'polypeptide(L)'
;IRSSDELRFLTGLGELDRVLGGGAVRGSLVLVSGAPGIGKSTLLLQICKRISVEQRVLYVSGEESERQLKLRAERLSVSGGDLLLLCETSLDNILAAAEEEKPDVLIVDSIQTLYTEDKTSSPGSITQVRDCTMRLMQYSKAAGVTVFVVGHINKEGAIAGPKVLEHMVDCVLY
;
A
#
# COMPACT_ATOMS: atom_id res chain seq x y z
N ILE A 1 -4.16 18.83 26.79
CA ILE A 1 -4.32 17.76 25.81
C ILE A 1 -2.91 17.31 25.50
N ARG A 2 -2.47 16.20 26.13
CA ARG A 2 -1.21 15.58 25.71
C ARG A 2 -1.44 15.07 24.30
N SER A 3 -0.64 15.55 23.34
CA SER A 3 -0.55 14.94 22.03
C SER A 3 -0.27 13.46 22.26
N SER A 4 -1.16 12.60 21.79
CA SER A 4 -0.85 11.19 21.71
C SER A 4 0.45 11.10 20.93
N ASP A 5 1.49 10.56 21.52
CA ASP A 5 2.72 10.26 20.79
C ASP A 5 2.32 9.39 19.62
N GLU A 6 2.28 9.97 18.43
CA GLU A 6 2.03 9.23 17.21
C GLU A 6 3.10 8.16 17.10
N LEU A 7 2.68 6.89 17.19
CA LEU A 7 3.61 5.79 17.06
C LEU A 7 4.14 5.75 15.64
N ARG A 8 5.42 6.04 15.49
CA ARG A 8 6.12 6.06 14.21
C ARG A 8 7.13 4.91 14.13
N PHE A 9 7.41 4.47 12.93
CA PHE A 9 8.50 3.53 12.65
C PHE A 9 9.29 4.01 11.44
N LEU A 10 10.58 3.66 11.42
CA LEU A 10 11.47 4.03 10.31
C LEU A 10 11.30 3.06 9.14
N THR A 11 11.19 3.60 7.93
CA THR A 11 11.15 2.78 6.70
C THR A 11 12.53 2.24 6.34
N GLY A 12 13.58 2.78 6.95
CA GLY A 12 14.96 2.44 6.65
C GLY A 12 15.55 3.23 5.47
N LEU A 13 14.76 4.07 4.82
CA LEU A 13 15.22 5.00 3.79
C LEU A 13 15.17 6.40 4.40
N GLY A 14 16.33 6.98 4.72
CA GLY A 14 16.42 8.22 5.48
C GLY A 14 15.70 9.40 4.82
N GLU A 15 15.74 9.50 3.50
CA GLU A 15 15.04 10.57 2.78
C GLU A 15 13.53 10.39 2.83
N LEU A 16 13.02 9.17 2.70
CA LEU A 16 11.60 8.88 2.84
C LEU A 16 11.12 9.16 4.27
N ASP A 17 11.88 8.76 5.27
CA ASP A 17 11.56 9.01 6.68
C ASP A 17 11.52 10.51 6.98
N ARG A 18 12.40 11.28 6.37
CA ARG A 18 12.39 12.75 6.48
C ARG A 18 11.12 13.36 5.86
N VAL A 19 10.74 12.92 4.66
CA VAL A 19 9.52 13.38 3.99
C VAL A 19 8.27 13.02 4.79
N LEU A 20 8.27 11.87 5.44
CA LEU A 20 7.18 11.43 6.31
C LEU A 20 7.21 12.11 7.71
N GLY A 21 8.13 13.04 7.93
CA GLY A 21 8.19 13.79 9.20
C GLY A 21 8.78 12.99 10.37
N GLY A 22 9.68 12.06 10.10
CA GLY A 22 10.36 11.25 11.12
C GLY A 22 9.94 9.76 11.11
N GLY A 23 9.39 9.29 10.01
CA GLY A 23 8.96 7.92 9.81
C GLY A 23 7.48 7.77 9.54
N ALA A 24 7.06 6.56 9.21
CA ALA A 24 5.66 6.26 8.95
C ALA A 24 4.85 6.20 10.25
N VAL A 25 3.66 6.78 10.23
CA VAL A 25 2.74 6.77 11.37
C VAL A 25 1.92 5.48 11.37
N ARG A 26 1.86 4.79 12.50
CA ARG A 26 1.01 3.60 12.65
C ARG A 26 -0.45 3.96 12.49
N GLY A 27 -1.18 3.16 11.74
CA GLY A 27 -2.60 3.39 11.47
C GLY A 27 -2.86 4.53 10.46
N SER A 28 -1.83 4.94 9.70
CA SER A 28 -1.98 5.91 8.60
C SER A 28 -2.05 5.22 7.24
N LEU A 29 -2.66 5.89 6.27
CA LEU A 29 -2.64 5.48 4.88
C LEU A 29 -1.81 6.47 4.06
N VAL A 30 -0.79 5.96 3.39
CA VAL A 30 0.14 6.72 2.56
C VAL A 30 -0.10 6.36 1.10
N LEU A 31 -0.41 7.36 0.27
CA LEU A 31 -0.54 7.19 -1.16
C LEU A 31 0.81 7.45 -1.84
N VAL A 32 1.33 6.45 -2.56
CA VAL A 32 2.51 6.57 -3.40
C VAL A 32 2.05 6.73 -4.84
N SER A 33 2.30 7.90 -5.41
CA SER A 33 1.78 8.30 -6.71
C SER A 33 2.89 8.50 -7.72
N GLY A 34 2.60 8.22 -8.97
CA GLY A 34 3.54 8.50 -10.07
C GLY A 34 3.12 7.82 -11.36
N ALA A 35 3.83 8.15 -12.44
CA ALA A 35 3.61 7.52 -13.74
C ALA A 35 3.98 6.02 -13.70
N PRO A 36 3.31 5.17 -14.50
CA PRO A 36 3.71 3.78 -14.64
C PRO A 36 5.17 3.66 -15.11
N GLY A 37 5.91 2.68 -14.57
CA GLY A 37 7.27 2.40 -14.99
C GLY A 37 8.37 3.26 -14.37
N ILE A 38 8.06 4.14 -13.42
CA ILE A 38 9.08 4.96 -12.74
C ILE A 38 9.73 4.27 -11.52
N GLY A 39 9.51 2.98 -11.34
CA GLY A 39 10.14 2.21 -10.28
C GLY A 39 9.44 2.25 -8.92
N LYS A 40 8.17 2.64 -8.85
CA LYS A 40 7.39 2.65 -7.60
C LYS A 40 7.36 1.30 -6.91
N SER A 41 7.05 0.24 -7.65
CA SER A 41 6.98 -1.12 -7.12
C SER A 41 8.35 -1.61 -6.66
N THR A 42 9.42 -1.25 -7.36
CA THR A 42 10.80 -1.56 -6.96
C THR A 42 11.15 -0.83 -5.66
N LEU A 43 10.80 0.45 -5.55
CA LEU A 43 11.01 1.23 -4.33
C LEU A 43 10.26 0.59 -3.15
N LEU A 44 9.02 0.21 -3.34
CA LEU A 44 8.22 -0.43 -2.29
C LEU A 44 8.78 -1.77 -1.84
N LEU A 45 9.29 -2.60 -2.75
CA LEU A 45 9.95 -3.85 -2.39
C LEU A 45 11.25 -3.60 -1.61
N GLN A 46 12.00 -2.56 -1.94
CA GLN A 46 13.18 -2.16 -1.17
C GLN A 46 12.81 -1.69 0.24
N ILE A 47 11.72 -0.96 0.38
CA ILE A 47 11.17 -0.59 1.68
C ILE A 47 10.79 -1.84 2.47
N CYS A 48 10.10 -2.80 1.83
CA CYS A 48 9.75 -4.08 2.44
C CYS A 48 10.95 -4.82 2.99
N LYS A 49 12.04 -4.87 2.22
CA LYS A 49 13.29 -5.51 2.65
C LYS A 49 13.82 -4.95 3.96
N ARG A 50 13.72 -3.64 4.15
CA ARG A 50 14.21 -2.96 5.36
C ARG A 50 13.24 -3.07 6.52
N ILE A 51 11.95 -2.88 6.27
CA ILE A 51 10.91 -2.90 7.30
C ILE A 51 10.69 -4.32 7.83
N SER A 52 10.74 -5.33 6.98
CA SER A 52 10.42 -6.72 7.35
C SER A 52 11.40 -7.36 8.34
N VAL A 53 12.53 -6.72 8.59
CA VAL A 53 13.47 -7.15 9.64
C VAL A 53 12.84 -7.03 11.03
N GLU A 54 12.05 -5.99 11.28
CA GLU A 54 11.44 -5.71 12.58
C GLU A 54 9.91 -5.70 12.57
N GLN A 55 9.30 -5.60 11.39
CA GLN A 55 7.86 -5.50 11.20
C GLN A 55 7.35 -6.63 10.31
N ARG A 56 6.14 -7.10 10.57
CA ARG A 56 5.46 -8.03 9.69
C ARG A 56 4.82 -7.26 8.54
N VAL A 57 5.21 -7.59 7.31
CA VAL A 57 4.77 -6.90 6.10
C VAL A 57 3.96 -7.83 5.22
N LEU A 58 2.77 -7.40 4.82
CA LEU A 58 1.98 -8.05 3.77
C LEU A 58 2.02 -7.18 2.51
N TYR A 59 2.64 -7.68 1.46
CA TYR A 59 2.71 -7.02 0.15
C TYR A 59 1.70 -7.65 -0.81
N VAL A 60 0.76 -6.86 -1.29
CA VAL A 60 -0.30 -7.29 -2.20
C VAL A 60 -0.07 -6.69 -3.56
N SER A 61 0.02 -7.54 -4.59
CA SER A 61 0.07 -7.13 -5.98
C SER A 61 -1.21 -7.54 -6.72
N GLY A 62 -1.87 -6.57 -7.35
CA GLY A 62 -2.99 -6.81 -8.24
C GLY A 62 -2.59 -6.85 -9.71
N GLU A 63 -1.33 -6.52 -10.03
CA GLU A 63 -0.84 -6.39 -11.41
C GLU A 63 0.04 -7.55 -11.84
N GLU A 64 0.77 -8.17 -10.92
CA GLU A 64 1.72 -9.22 -11.22
C GLU A 64 1.20 -10.60 -10.86
N SER A 65 1.66 -11.60 -11.61
CA SER A 65 1.49 -12.99 -11.20
C SER A 65 2.40 -13.30 -9.99
N GLU A 66 2.04 -14.32 -9.25
CA GLU A 66 2.83 -14.80 -8.12
C GLU A 66 4.29 -15.09 -8.52
N ARG A 67 4.47 -15.74 -9.68
CA ARG A 67 5.79 -16.03 -10.21
C ARG A 67 6.62 -14.77 -10.50
N GLN A 68 6.00 -13.77 -11.15
CA GLN A 68 6.67 -12.51 -11.46
C GLN A 68 7.07 -11.76 -10.20
N LEU A 69 6.16 -11.68 -9.23
CA LEU A 69 6.41 -11.01 -7.95
C LEU A 69 7.54 -11.70 -7.19
N LYS A 70 7.52 -13.03 -7.12
CA LYS A 70 8.56 -13.82 -6.47
C LYS A 70 9.93 -13.62 -7.13
N LEU A 71 10.00 -13.67 -8.46
CA LEU A 71 11.25 -13.44 -9.20
C LEU A 71 11.80 -12.03 -8.95
N ARG A 72 10.94 -11.02 -8.89
CA ARG A 72 11.37 -9.66 -8.59
C ARG A 72 11.87 -9.51 -7.16
N ALA A 73 11.21 -10.11 -6.20
CA ALA A 73 11.65 -10.12 -4.82
C ALA A 73 13.02 -10.80 -4.68
N GLU A 74 13.24 -11.93 -5.35
CA GLU A 74 14.52 -12.62 -5.37
C GLU A 74 15.63 -11.77 -6.02
N ARG A 75 15.32 -11.10 -7.14
CA ARG A 75 16.28 -10.23 -7.86
C ARG A 75 16.73 -9.06 -7.01
N LEU A 76 15.86 -8.52 -6.17
CA LEU A 76 16.17 -7.42 -5.26
C LEU A 76 16.76 -7.91 -3.94
N SER A 77 17.03 -9.22 -3.83
CA SER A 77 17.49 -9.86 -2.59
C SER A 77 16.57 -9.58 -1.39
N VAL A 78 15.27 -9.49 -1.66
CA VAL A 78 14.24 -9.37 -0.62
C VAL A 78 13.94 -10.78 -0.12
N SER A 79 14.84 -11.30 0.70
CA SER A 79 14.70 -12.61 1.31
C SER A 79 15.08 -12.51 2.79
N GLY A 80 14.35 -13.22 3.61
CA GLY A 80 14.48 -13.13 5.05
C GLY A 80 13.61 -12.03 5.65
N GLY A 81 13.38 -12.08 6.93
CA GLY A 81 12.42 -11.23 7.60
C GLY A 81 11.00 -11.74 7.45
N ASP A 82 10.05 -10.98 7.96
CA ASP A 82 8.64 -11.34 8.03
C ASP A 82 7.84 -10.67 6.90
N LEU A 83 8.15 -11.06 5.66
CA LEU A 83 7.51 -10.55 4.44
C LEU A 83 6.64 -11.62 3.81
N LEU A 84 5.35 -11.31 3.68
CA LEU A 84 4.36 -12.12 2.99
C LEU A 84 4.00 -11.48 1.66
N LEU A 85 3.93 -12.27 0.59
CA LEU A 85 3.54 -11.84 -0.75
C LEU A 85 2.18 -12.44 -1.10
N LEU A 86 1.26 -11.61 -1.59
CA LEU A 86 -0.07 -12.03 -2.00
C LEU A 86 -0.42 -11.41 -3.36
N CYS A 87 -0.86 -12.24 -4.30
CA CYS A 87 -1.41 -11.78 -5.57
C CYS A 87 -2.94 -11.87 -5.50
N GLU A 88 -3.60 -10.73 -5.36
CA GLU A 88 -5.04 -10.65 -5.16
C GLU A 88 -5.58 -9.29 -5.62
N THR A 89 -6.79 -9.27 -6.16
CA THR A 89 -7.49 -8.05 -6.58
C THR A 89 -8.81 -7.83 -5.83
N SER A 90 -9.37 -8.87 -5.21
CA SER A 90 -10.55 -8.71 -4.35
C SER A 90 -10.15 -8.08 -3.02
N LEU A 91 -10.67 -6.89 -2.73
CA LEU A 91 -10.40 -6.22 -1.47
C LEU A 91 -10.91 -7.03 -0.26
N ASP A 92 -12.04 -7.72 -0.41
CA ASP A 92 -12.56 -8.56 0.67
C ASP A 92 -11.58 -9.70 1.02
N ASN A 93 -10.99 -10.34 0.02
CA ASN A 93 -9.98 -11.37 0.23
C ASN A 93 -8.68 -10.80 0.81
N ILE A 94 -8.27 -9.60 0.38
CA ILE A 94 -7.10 -8.90 0.93
C ILE A 94 -7.29 -8.60 2.41
N LEU A 95 -8.43 -8.05 2.79
CA LEU A 95 -8.73 -7.72 4.19
C LEU A 95 -8.86 -8.97 5.06
N ALA A 96 -9.44 -10.06 4.52
CA ALA A 96 -9.48 -11.33 5.22
C ALA A 96 -8.08 -11.90 5.49
N ALA A 97 -7.19 -11.84 4.49
CA ALA A 97 -5.80 -12.24 4.66
C ALA A 97 -5.07 -11.35 5.68
N ALA A 98 -5.31 -10.05 5.66
CA ALA A 98 -4.73 -9.13 6.62
C ALA A 98 -5.22 -9.38 8.07
N GLU A 99 -6.48 -9.74 8.25
CA GLU A 99 -7.01 -10.12 9.57
C GLU A 99 -6.39 -11.42 10.09
N GLU A 100 -6.15 -12.37 9.21
CA GLU A 100 -5.53 -13.65 9.57
C GLU A 100 -4.04 -13.49 9.89
N GLU A 101 -3.31 -12.79 9.03
CA GLU A 101 -1.85 -12.65 9.14
C GLU A 101 -1.40 -11.55 10.12
N LYS A 102 -2.28 -10.61 10.43
CA LYS A 102 -2.02 -9.50 11.37
C LYS A 102 -0.71 -8.75 11.08
N PRO A 103 -0.55 -8.19 9.87
CA PRO A 103 0.66 -7.45 9.54
C PRO A 103 0.73 -6.13 10.30
N ASP A 104 1.94 -5.61 10.47
CA ASP A 104 2.17 -4.25 10.95
C ASP A 104 2.05 -3.25 9.81
N VAL A 105 2.39 -3.69 8.60
CA VAL A 105 2.36 -2.88 7.38
C VAL A 105 1.69 -3.67 6.26
N LEU A 106 0.76 -3.02 5.57
CA LEU A 106 0.10 -3.53 4.37
C LEU A 106 0.49 -2.66 3.19
N ILE A 107 0.96 -3.26 2.11
CA ILE A 107 1.28 -2.57 0.86
C ILE A 107 0.39 -3.09 -0.25
N VAL A 108 -0.25 -2.18 -0.98
CA VAL A 108 -1.16 -2.50 -2.08
C VAL A 108 -0.67 -1.85 -3.36
N ASP A 109 -0.36 -2.66 -4.37
CA ASP A 109 0.07 -2.23 -5.71
C ASP A 109 -0.83 -2.89 -6.77
N SER A 110 -1.77 -2.19 -7.35
CA SER A 110 -2.15 -0.80 -7.19
C SER A 110 -3.62 -0.68 -6.78
N ILE A 111 -4.02 0.49 -6.33
CA ILE A 111 -5.42 0.74 -5.96
C ILE A 111 -6.37 0.57 -7.16
N GLN A 112 -5.92 0.88 -8.37
CA GLN A 112 -6.73 0.76 -9.58
C GLN A 112 -7.04 -0.69 -9.98
N THR A 113 -6.32 -1.66 -9.46
CA THR A 113 -6.55 -3.08 -9.73
C THR A 113 -7.55 -3.73 -8.77
N LEU A 114 -7.86 -3.06 -7.67
CA LEU A 114 -8.74 -3.60 -6.65
C LEU A 114 -10.23 -3.40 -6.98
N TYR A 115 -11.04 -4.30 -6.48
CA TYR A 115 -12.49 -4.20 -6.55
C TYR A 115 -13.15 -4.69 -5.27
N THR A 116 -14.38 -4.21 -5.03
CA THR A 116 -15.28 -4.71 -4.00
C THR A 116 -16.44 -5.46 -4.65
N GLU A 117 -16.84 -6.60 -4.12
CA GLU A 117 -17.86 -7.47 -4.74
C GLU A 117 -19.26 -6.86 -4.69
N ASP A 118 -19.52 -5.98 -3.75
CA ASP A 118 -20.81 -5.28 -3.58
C ASP A 118 -21.01 -4.10 -4.54
N LYS A 119 -20.03 -3.83 -5.41
CA LYS A 119 -20.10 -2.75 -6.40
C LYS A 119 -20.14 -3.30 -7.82
N THR A 120 -21.01 -2.70 -8.64
CA THR A 120 -21.14 -3.07 -10.06
C THR A 120 -20.18 -2.32 -10.97
N SER A 121 -19.49 -1.31 -10.47
CA SER A 121 -18.51 -0.52 -11.22
C SER A 121 -17.21 -1.30 -11.44
N SER A 122 -16.54 -1.01 -12.56
CA SER A 122 -15.29 -1.67 -12.93
C SER A 122 -14.13 -1.27 -12.03
N PRO A 123 -13.12 -2.15 -11.84
CA PRO A 123 -11.86 -1.78 -11.22
C PRO A 123 -11.25 -0.54 -11.90
N GLY A 124 -10.66 0.35 -11.12
CA GLY A 124 -10.06 1.60 -11.63
C GLY A 124 -11.05 2.74 -11.85
N SER A 125 -12.37 2.50 -11.81
CA SER A 125 -13.37 3.57 -11.84
C SER A 125 -13.28 4.43 -10.57
N ILE A 126 -13.77 5.67 -10.64
CA ILE A 126 -13.77 6.59 -9.50
C ILE A 126 -14.47 5.97 -8.29
N THR A 127 -15.61 5.33 -8.50
CA THR A 127 -16.40 4.69 -7.45
C THR A 127 -15.61 3.58 -6.77
N GLN A 128 -15.00 2.66 -7.53
CA GLN A 128 -14.22 1.54 -6.98
C GLN A 128 -12.97 2.03 -6.25
N VAL A 129 -12.25 2.96 -6.84
CA VAL A 129 -11.02 3.50 -6.24
C VAL A 129 -11.30 4.20 -4.91
N ARG A 130 -12.36 4.99 -4.85
CA ARG A 130 -12.78 5.65 -3.60
C ARG A 130 -13.24 4.67 -2.54
N ASP A 131 -14.07 3.70 -2.91
CA ASP A 131 -14.57 2.69 -1.97
C ASP A 131 -13.45 1.83 -1.41
N CYS A 132 -12.55 1.35 -2.26
CA CYS A 132 -11.41 0.56 -1.83
C CYS A 132 -10.51 1.37 -0.89
N THR A 133 -10.24 2.63 -1.23
CA THR A 133 -9.41 3.50 -0.39
C THR A 133 -10.07 3.77 0.96
N MET A 134 -11.38 4.03 0.98
CA MET A 134 -12.11 4.25 2.23
C MET A 134 -12.06 3.01 3.14
N ARG A 135 -12.26 1.83 2.59
CA ARG A 135 -12.19 0.57 3.36
C ARG A 135 -10.79 0.28 3.88
N LEU A 136 -9.76 0.56 3.09
CA LEU A 136 -8.37 0.44 3.53
C LEU A 136 -8.04 1.45 4.64
N MET A 137 -8.55 2.68 4.54
CA MET A 137 -8.40 3.69 5.57
C MET A 137 -9.07 3.26 6.88
N GLN A 138 -10.30 2.74 6.83
CA GLN A 138 -11.01 2.23 7.99
C GLN A 138 -10.25 1.06 8.64
N TYR A 139 -9.74 0.15 7.82
CA TYR A 139 -8.92 -0.97 8.30
C TYR A 139 -7.64 -0.47 8.99
N SER A 140 -6.93 0.46 8.37
CA SER A 140 -5.67 0.98 8.93
C SER A 140 -5.89 1.60 10.32
N LYS A 141 -6.95 2.37 10.48
CA LYS A 141 -7.27 3.03 11.75
C LYS A 141 -7.78 2.04 12.81
N ALA A 142 -8.62 1.09 12.42
CA ALA A 142 -9.17 0.10 13.35
C ALA A 142 -8.11 -0.89 13.84
N ALA A 143 -7.22 -1.34 12.97
CA ALA A 143 -6.19 -2.33 13.28
C ALA A 143 -4.85 -1.74 13.71
N GLY A 144 -4.64 -0.44 13.58
CA GLY A 144 -3.35 0.21 13.85
C GLY A 144 -2.28 -0.18 12.83
N VAL A 145 -2.68 -0.53 11.61
CA VAL A 145 -1.79 -0.97 10.53
C VAL A 145 -1.49 0.19 9.61
N THR A 146 -0.22 0.39 9.27
CA THR A 146 0.18 1.37 8.25
C THR A 146 -0.04 0.78 6.87
N VAL A 147 -0.76 1.50 6.02
CA VAL A 147 -1.08 1.07 4.66
C VAL A 147 -0.40 1.98 3.64
N PHE A 148 0.41 1.39 2.76
CA PHE A 148 0.95 2.06 1.58
C PHE A 148 0.16 1.62 0.36
N VAL A 149 -0.37 2.58 -0.37
CA VAL A 149 -1.17 2.33 -1.57
C VAL A 149 -0.50 2.97 -2.77
N VAL A 150 -0.27 2.19 -3.82
CA VAL A 150 0.25 2.71 -5.08
C VAL A 150 -0.92 3.18 -5.95
N GLY A 151 -0.81 4.40 -6.45
CA GLY A 151 -1.73 4.97 -7.43
C GLY A 151 -0.97 5.38 -8.69
N HIS A 152 -1.38 4.87 -9.84
CA HIS A 152 -0.79 5.26 -11.12
C HIS A 152 -1.47 6.52 -11.66
N ILE A 153 -0.66 7.48 -12.14
CA ILE A 153 -1.18 8.64 -12.86
C ILE A 153 -1.59 8.19 -14.26
N ASN A 154 -2.86 8.40 -14.60
CA ASN A 154 -3.38 8.12 -15.94
C ASN A 154 -3.49 9.41 -16.76
N LYS A 155 -2.82 9.45 -17.91
CA LYS A 155 -2.86 10.58 -18.83
C LYS A 155 -4.15 10.65 -19.67
N GLU A 156 -4.90 9.55 -19.77
CA GLU A 156 -6.06 9.43 -20.65
C GLU A 156 -7.41 9.56 -19.95
N GLY A 157 -7.45 9.72 -18.65
CA GLY A 157 -8.67 9.98 -17.88
C GLY A 157 -9.66 8.82 -17.74
N ALA A 158 -9.33 7.63 -18.25
CA ALA A 158 -10.22 6.46 -18.19
C ALA A 158 -10.21 5.76 -16.82
N ILE A 159 -9.11 5.89 -16.08
CA ILE A 159 -8.92 5.31 -14.75
C ILE A 159 -8.78 6.45 -13.75
N ALA A 160 -9.45 6.34 -12.62
CA ALA A 160 -9.34 7.34 -11.55
C ALA A 160 -7.91 7.43 -11.04
N GLY A 161 -7.33 8.61 -11.14
CA GLY A 161 -5.96 8.88 -10.72
C GLY A 161 -5.85 9.29 -9.25
N PRO A 162 -4.62 9.51 -8.77
CA PRO A 162 -4.35 9.85 -7.38
C PRO A 162 -5.03 11.12 -6.88
N LYS A 163 -5.30 12.10 -7.75
CA LYS A 163 -5.99 13.34 -7.37
C LYS A 163 -7.36 13.11 -6.72
N VAL A 164 -8.05 12.04 -7.09
CA VAL A 164 -9.34 11.66 -6.51
C VAL A 164 -9.20 11.30 -5.03
N LEU A 165 -8.02 10.86 -4.62
CA LEU A 165 -7.73 10.32 -3.30
C LEU A 165 -6.97 11.28 -2.37
N GLU A 166 -6.39 12.36 -2.89
CA GLU A 166 -5.48 13.23 -2.13
C GLU A 166 -6.08 13.74 -0.81
N HIS A 167 -7.37 14.00 -0.78
CA HIS A 167 -8.08 14.47 0.41
C HIS A 167 -8.56 13.33 1.32
N MET A 168 -8.44 12.07 0.90
CA MET A 168 -8.87 10.90 1.66
C MET A 168 -7.73 10.22 2.43
N VAL A 169 -6.49 10.53 2.09
CA VAL A 169 -5.30 9.85 2.62
C VAL A 169 -4.53 10.77 3.58
N ASP A 170 -3.72 10.16 4.46
CA ASP A 170 -2.96 10.91 5.46
C ASP A 170 -1.71 11.58 4.87
N CYS A 171 -1.14 10.99 3.83
CA CYS A 171 0.07 11.50 3.17
C CYS A 171 0.08 11.09 1.69
N VAL A 172 0.63 11.96 0.85
CA VAL A 172 0.82 11.69 -0.59
C VAL A 172 2.28 11.86 -0.94
N LEU A 173 2.88 10.84 -1.56
CA LEU A 173 4.25 10.87 -2.08
C LEU A 173 4.21 10.83 -3.61
N TYR A 174 4.93 11.73 -4.24
CA TYR A 174 5.06 11.84 -5.69
C TYR A 174 6.44 11.40 -6.18
#